data_9615f25f5fa4d7a3ebb64ec55e1a6227
#
_entry.id   9615f25f5fa4d7a3ebb64ec55e1a6227
#
_cell.length_a   1.000
_cell.length_b   1.000
_cell.length_c   1.000
_cell.angle_alpha   90.00
_cell.angle_beta   90.00
_cell.angle_gamma   90.00
#
_symmetry.space_group_name_H-M   'P 1'
#
loop_
_entity.id
_entity.type
_entity.pdbx_description
1 polymer ?
#
loop_
_entity_poly.entity_id
_entity_poly.type
_entity_poly.pdbx_seq_one_letter_code
_entity_poly.pdbx_strand_id
1 'polypeptide(L)'
;MHVRYPLLAALALSIGAAMPATAETVVRYGISMADVPLTTGQPDRGAGGYQFTGYTIYDPLVAWEMNIADRPGKLVPGLATEWKVDDTDKKKWRFTLRKGVKFHDGSDFTADAVIWNFDKVLNDKAPQFDKRQSAQVKTRLPSVASYAKIDDSTIEVTTKAVDSLFPYQMLWFLVSSPAQYEKVGKDWDKFAMSPSGTGPFKLTKLVPRELAELTKNADYWDKARIPKTDKLVLVPMPEALTRTNALLAGQVDLIETPAPDAVPQLKSAGMKIVDNVTPHVWNYHLSVLPGSPWTDVRLRKALNLAIDRDAVVALMNGLAKPAIGQVDPSSPWFGKPTFKIKYDLAEAKKLVKEAGYSPEKPLKATFIIANGGTGQMLSLPINEFLQQSFKEIGVEIDFKVVELEVLYTAWRKGAADESMAGITANNIAYVTSDPLYAIVRFFDSRQVAPVGVNWGGYKNPKVDALIDEAKQTFDASKQDELIAQADSLIVDDAPLVWVVHDTNPHALSPKVKKFVQAQHWFQDLTTIGTE
;
A
#
# COMPACT_ATOMS: atom_id res chain seq x y z
N MET A 1 69.93 34.45 58.03
CA MET A 1 70.04 33.84 56.68
C MET A 1 68.82 32.93 56.45
N HIS A 2 67.81 33.47 55.82
CA HIS A 2 66.56 32.72 55.52
C HIS A 2 66.55 32.41 54.03
N VAL A 3 66.65 31.11 53.69
CA VAL A 3 66.52 30.63 52.32
C VAL A 3 65.06 30.29 52.08
N ARG A 4 64.43 31.01 51.13
CA ARG A 4 63.08 30.73 50.62
C ARG A 4 63.16 29.82 49.37
N TYR A 5 62.51 28.67 49.39
CA TYR A 5 62.30 27.84 48.21
C TYR A 5 60.99 28.23 47.54
N PRO A 6 60.93 28.37 46.21
CA PRO A 6 59.65 28.57 45.50
C PRO A 6 58.97 27.20 45.23
N LEU A 7 57.68 27.12 45.58
CA LEU A 7 56.78 26.06 45.13
C LEU A 7 56.48 26.23 43.63
N LEU A 8 56.86 25.24 42.83
CA LEU A 8 56.38 25.11 41.45
C LEU A 8 55.04 24.38 41.49
N ALA A 9 53.94 25.07 41.14
CA ALA A 9 52.63 24.47 40.90
C ALA A 9 52.60 23.90 39.47
N ALA A 10 52.54 22.60 39.35
CA ALA A 10 52.32 21.90 38.06
C ALA A 10 50.85 21.98 37.69
N LEU A 11 50.53 22.77 36.66
CA LEU A 11 49.19 22.86 36.05
C LEU A 11 49.03 21.63 35.11
N ALA A 12 48.30 20.62 35.54
CA ALA A 12 47.93 19.48 34.69
C ALA A 12 46.82 19.92 33.71
N LEU A 13 47.15 20.19 32.44
CA LEU A 13 46.18 20.35 31.34
C LEU A 13 45.58 18.97 31.05
N SER A 14 44.36 18.73 31.48
CA SER A 14 43.54 17.62 30.99
C SER A 14 43.03 17.95 29.57
N ILE A 15 43.72 17.42 28.56
CA ILE A 15 43.22 17.43 27.19
C ILE A 15 42.08 16.40 27.14
N GLY A 16 40.85 16.87 27.30
CA GLY A 16 39.64 16.09 26.99
C GLY A 16 39.64 15.79 25.50
N ALA A 17 39.85 14.52 25.12
CA ALA A 17 39.66 14.09 23.76
C ALA A 17 38.18 14.27 23.41
N ALA A 18 37.84 15.34 22.70
CA ALA A 18 36.54 15.51 22.07
C ALA A 18 36.44 14.38 21.04
N MET A 19 35.58 13.37 21.31
CA MET A 19 35.20 12.40 20.27
C MET A 19 34.60 13.24 19.12
N PRO A 20 35.01 12.98 17.88
CA PRO A 20 34.39 13.63 16.74
C PRO A 20 32.90 13.29 16.77
N ALA A 21 32.04 14.29 16.88
CA ALA A 21 30.60 14.11 16.67
C ALA A 21 30.45 13.59 15.24
N THR A 22 29.97 12.35 15.11
CA THR A 22 29.60 11.80 13.80
C THR A 22 28.54 12.73 13.21
N ALA A 23 28.77 13.24 12.00
CA ALA A 23 27.81 14.10 11.33
C ALA A 23 26.47 13.38 11.17
N GLU A 24 25.35 14.06 11.47
CA GLU A 24 23.99 13.52 11.32
C GLU A 24 23.78 13.01 9.88
N THR A 25 23.38 11.76 9.76
CA THR A 25 23.05 11.16 8.45
C THR A 25 21.63 11.53 8.05
N VAL A 26 21.50 12.30 6.97
CA VAL A 26 20.20 12.75 6.44
C VAL A 26 20.00 12.20 5.04
N VAL A 27 18.86 11.54 4.80
CA VAL A 27 18.41 11.11 3.48
C VAL A 27 17.11 11.83 3.11
N ARG A 28 17.09 12.46 1.93
CA ARG A 28 15.91 13.12 1.37
C ARG A 28 15.25 12.18 0.36
N TYR A 29 13.98 11.90 0.58
CA TYR A 29 13.21 10.98 -0.24
C TYR A 29 12.10 11.74 -0.98
N GLY A 30 12.23 11.88 -2.30
CA GLY A 30 11.20 12.43 -3.18
C GLY A 30 10.09 11.42 -3.40
N ILE A 31 8.91 11.68 -2.85
CA ILE A 31 7.74 10.81 -2.89
C ILE A 31 6.73 11.27 -3.96
N SER A 32 6.01 10.34 -4.59
CA SER A 32 5.05 10.63 -5.67
C SER A 32 3.73 11.24 -5.20
N MET A 33 3.64 11.59 -3.94
CA MET A 33 2.44 12.17 -3.33
C MET A 33 2.39 13.69 -3.52
N ALA A 34 1.17 14.23 -3.63
CA ALA A 34 0.95 15.68 -3.72
C ALA A 34 1.10 16.41 -2.37
N ASP A 35 1.07 15.65 -1.28
CA ASP A 35 1.26 16.15 0.09
C ASP A 35 1.79 15.02 0.99
N VAL A 36 2.31 15.36 2.15
CA VAL A 36 2.61 14.38 3.19
C VAL A 36 1.30 13.74 3.65
N PRO A 37 1.21 12.40 3.70
CA PRO A 37 0.01 11.73 4.18
C PRO A 37 -0.32 12.09 5.62
N LEU A 38 -1.60 11.97 5.99
CA LEU A 38 -2.07 12.21 7.35
C LEU A 38 -1.26 11.43 8.38
N THR A 39 -0.89 12.08 9.47
CA THR A 39 -0.02 11.54 10.53
C THR A 39 -0.76 11.16 11.81
N THR A 40 -2.07 10.90 11.73
CA THR A 40 -2.95 10.60 12.88
C THR A 40 -3.11 9.11 13.20
N GLY A 41 -2.21 8.24 12.76
CA GLY A 41 -2.25 6.80 13.03
C GLY A 41 -2.92 5.99 11.93
N GLN A 42 -3.97 6.51 11.31
CA GLN A 42 -4.58 5.88 10.13
C GLN A 42 -4.40 6.85 8.94
N PRO A 43 -3.32 6.71 8.20
CA PRO A 43 -2.99 7.65 7.12
C PRO A 43 -4.04 7.63 6.02
N ASP A 44 -4.23 8.75 5.36
CA ASP A 44 -5.12 8.90 4.22
C ASP A 44 -4.49 8.41 2.91
N ARG A 45 -4.23 8.83 1.95
CA ARG A 45 -3.47 8.54 0.71
C ARG A 45 -3.23 7.04 0.43
N GLY A 46 -4.13 6.15 0.83
CA GLY A 46 -4.08 4.73 0.47
C GLY A 46 -2.78 4.01 0.88
N ALA A 47 -2.20 3.21 -0.02
CA ALA A 47 -0.97 2.47 0.23
C ALA A 47 0.23 3.40 0.47
N GLY A 48 0.35 4.51 -0.27
CA GLY A 48 1.42 5.48 -0.04
C GLY A 48 1.38 6.09 1.36
N GLY A 49 0.19 6.35 1.90
CA GLY A 49 0.03 6.80 3.28
C GLY A 49 0.59 5.81 4.29
N TYR A 50 0.25 4.53 4.15
CA TYR A 50 0.81 3.47 5.00
C TYR A 50 2.33 3.36 4.85
N GLN A 51 2.86 3.49 3.62
CA GLN A 51 4.30 3.44 3.34
C GLN A 51 5.06 4.56 4.06
N PHE A 52 4.60 5.81 3.96
CA PHE A 52 5.40 6.98 4.33
C PHE A 52 5.15 7.49 5.74
N THR A 53 3.93 7.42 6.26
CA THR A 53 3.60 7.88 7.62
C THR A 53 3.04 6.78 8.51
N GLY A 54 2.42 5.76 7.93
CA GLY A 54 1.87 4.63 8.66
C GLY A 54 2.96 3.81 9.35
N TYR A 55 3.68 2.99 8.59
CA TYR A 55 4.69 2.06 9.12
C TYR A 55 6.01 2.72 9.53
N THR A 56 6.14 4.02 9.37
CA THR A 56 7.30 4.78 9.88
C THR A 56 7.07 5.30 11.28
N ILE A 57 5.87 5.85 11.56
CA ILE A 57 5.53 6.48 12.85
C ILE A 57 4.85 5.49 13.81
N TYR A 58 4.13 4.52 13.27
CA TYR A 58 3.31 3.58 14.01
C TYR A 58 3.70 2.13 13.74
N ASP A 59 3.24 1.21 14.59
CA ASP A 59 3.27 -0.21 14.33
C ASP A 59 1.85 -0.81 14.37
N PRO A 60 1.61 -1.86 13.56
CA PRO A 60 0.43 -2.71 13.64
C PRO A 60 0.61 -3.82 14.68
N LEU A 61 -0.48 -4.55 15.00
CA LEU A 61 -0.40 -5.76 15.83
C LEU A 61 0.35 -6.90 15.12
N VAL A 62 0.08 -7.10 13.84
CA VAL A 62 0.76 -8.04 12.96
C VAL A 62 1.45 -7.24 11.87
N ALA A 63 2.66 -7.58 11.50
CA ALA A 63 3.48 -6.84 10.54
C ALA A 63 3.88 -7.69 9.33
N TRP A 64 4.32 -7.03 8.26
CA TRP A 64 5.00 -7.67 7.12
C TRP A 64 6.50 -7.79 7.37
N GLU A 65 7.08 -8.92 6.97
CA GLU A 65 8.52 -9.08 6.84
C GLU A 65 9.01 -8.38 5.55
N MET A 66 9.50 -7.14 5.69
CA MET A 66 9.89 -6.29 4.55
C MET A 66 11.39 -6.01 4.45
N ASN A 67 12.20 -6.64 5.31
CA ASN A 67 13.66 -6.48 5.34
C ASN A 67 14.41 -7.51 4.49
N ILE A 68 13.71 -8.20 3.57
CA ILE A 68 14.22 -9.22 2.67
C ILE A 68 13.85 -8.90 1.21
N ALA A 69 14.69 -9.33 0.26
CA ALA A 69 14.49 -9.04 -1.17
C ALA A 69 14.36 -10.29 -2.05
N ASP A 70 14.69 -11.46 -1.55
CA ASP A 70 14.85 -12.71 -2.31
C ASP A 70 13.57 -13.58 -2.36
N ARG A 71 12.57 -13.22 -1.57
CA ARG A 71 11.27 -13.91 -1.51
C ARG A 71 10.15 -12.97 -1.04
N PRO A 72 8.86 -13.32 -1.25
CA PRO A 72 7.74 -12.61 -0.65
C PRO A 72 7.81 -12.58 0.88
N GLY A 73 7.46 -11.45 1.46
CA GLY A 73 7.37 -11.28 2.91
C GLY A 73 6.24 -12.12 3.52
N LYS A 74 6.43 -12.54 4.77
CA LYS A 74 5.42 -13.26 5.57
C LYS A 74 4.81 -12.35 6.61
N LEU A 75 3.72 -12.80 7.23
CA LEU A 75 3.23 -12.22 8.46
C LEU A 75 4.23 -12.51 9.59
N VAL A 76 4.61 -11.46 10.31
CA VAL A 76 5.51 -11.54 11.45
C VAL A 76 4.93 -10.80 12.65
N PRO A 77 5.38 -11.11 13.88
CA PRO A 77 5.01 -10.37 15.07
C PRO A 77 5.33 -8.87 14.96
N GLY A 78 4.30 -8.03 15.17
CA GLY A 78 4.40 -6.60 15.38
C GLY A 78 4.30 -6.26 16.87
N LEU A 79 3.30 -5.44 17.24
CA LEU A 79 2.98 -5.16 18.63
C LEU A 79 2.34 -6.37 19.36
N ALA A 80 1.80 -7.34 18.62
CA ALA A 80 1.49 -8.66 19.15
C ALA A 80 2.69 -9.60 18.91
N THR A 81 3.10 -10.34 19.93
CA THR A 81 4.15 -11.37 19.84
C THR A 81 3.63 -12.69 19.31
N GLU A 82 2.34 -12.94 19.48
CA GLU A 82 1.63 -14.15 19.06
C GLU A 82 0.15 -13.84 18.85
N TRP A 83 -0.48 -14.58 17.94
CA TRP A 83 -1.94 -14.59 17.76
C TRP A 83 -2.41 -16.02 17.56
N LYS A 84 -3.55 -16.32 18.18
CA LYS A 84 -4.18 -17.66 18.10
C LYS A 84 -5.67 -17.53 17.95
N VAL A 85 -6.26 -18.39 17.13
CA VAL A 85 -7.69 -18.63 17.12
C VAL A 85 -8.07 -19.56 18.29
N ASP A 86 -9.20 -19.30 18.93
CA ASP A 86 -9.72 -20.16 20.00
C ASP A 86 -10.09 -21.56 19.45
N ASP A 87 -9.79 -22.61 20.19
CA ASP A 87 -10.00 -23.98 19.74
C ASP A 87 -11.48 -24.37 19.67
N THR A 88 -12.32 -23.76 20.50
CA THR A 88 -13.76 -24.05 20.62
C THR A 88 -14.64 -23.09 19.84
N ASP A 89 -14.25 -21.81 19.75
CA ASP A 89 -14.96 -20.79 18.98
C ASP A 89 -14.00 -20.13 17.98
N LYS A 90 -13.95 -20.66 16.78
CA LYS A 90 -13.06 -20.20 15.69
C LYS A 90 -13.30 -18.76 15.22
N LYS A 91 -14.26 -18.05 15.80
CA LYS A 91 -14.46 -16.60 15.60
C LYS A 91 -13.61 -15.77 16.54
N LYS A 92 -13.08 -16.34 17.61
CA LYS A 92 -12.31 -15.62 18.63
C LYS A 92 -10.82 -15.72 18.36
N TRP A 93 -10.18 -14.56 18.27
CA TRP A 93 -8.74 -14.42 18.07
C TRP A 93 -8.13 -13.75 19.30
N ARG A 94 -7.13 -14.38 19.91
CA ARG A 94 -6.36 -13.81 21.02
C ARG A 94 -5.02 -13.32 20.52
N PHE A 95 -4.66 -12.12 20.92
CA PHE A 95 -3.38 -11.50 20.61
C PHE A 95 -2.62 -11.26 21.91
N THR A 96 -1.43 -11.87 22.05
CA THR A 96 -0.51 -11.61 23.16
C THR A 96 0.33 -10.40 22.82
N LEU A 97 0.23 -9.34 23.61
CA LEU A 97 0.87 -8.06 23.34
C LEU A 97 2.33 -8.03 23.83
N ARG A 98 3.17 -7.32 23.10
CA ARG A 98 4.57 -7.10 23.45
C ARG A 98 4.67 -6.21 24.68
N LYS A 99 5.47 -6.65 25.68
CA LYS A 99 5.73 -5.90 26.91
C LYS A 99 6.89 -4.92 26.77
N GLY A 100 6.87 -3.83 27.52
CA GLY A 100 7.96 -2.85 27.59
C GLY A 100 8.09 -1.93 26.36
N VAL A 101 7.11 -1.95 25.44
CA VAL A 101 7.06 -1.00 24.33
C VAL A 101 6.60 0.36 24.85
N LYS A 102 7.27 1.42 24.39
CA LYS A 102 6.91 2.82 24.67
C LYS A 102 6.41 3.51 23.41
N PHE A 103 5.42 4.36 23.56
CA PHE A 103 5.09 5.35 22.56
C PHE A 103 6.18 6.43 22.49
N HIS A 104 6.19 7.21 21.40
CA HIS A 104 7.17 8.29 21.19
C HIS A 104 7.12 9.37 22.29
N ASP A 105 5.98 9.56 22.93
CA ASP A 105 5.79 10.49 24.08
C ASP A 105 6.29 9.92 25.41
N GLY A 106 6.76 8.67 25.44
CA GLY A 106 7.27 7.97 26.61
C GLY A 106 6.22 7.17 27.40
N SER A 107 4.93 7.29 27.07
CA SER A 107 3.87 6.50 27.69
C SER A 107 3.95 5.02 27.30
N ASP A 108 3.36 4.14 28.13
CA ASP A 108 3.39 2.70 27.92
C ASP A 108 2.38 2.24 26.86
N PHE A 109 2.79 1.33 26.00
CA PHE A 109 1.89 0.54 25.17
C PHE A 109 1.26 -0.57 26.01
N THR A 110 -0.07 -0.64 26.06
CA THR A 110 -0.84 -1.56 26.89
C THR A 110 -2.06 -2.11 26.13
N ALA A 111 -2.70 -3.13 26.70
CA ALA A 111 -3.97 -3.64 26.17
C ALA A 111 -5.06 -2.55 26.13
N ASP A 112 -5.11 -1.67 27.15
CA ASP A 112 -6.05 -0.55 27.17
C ASP A 112 -5.82 0.42 25.99
N ALA A 113 -4.55 0.67 25.65
CA ALA A 113 -4.23 1.49 24.48
C ALA A 113 -4.71 0.85 23.17
N VAL A 114 -4.64 -0.49 23.03
CA VAL A 114 -5.15 -1.20 21.86
C VAL A 114 -6.67 -1.10 21.78
N ILE A 115 -7.39 -1.34 22.87
CA ILE A 115 -8.86 -1.20 22.93
C ILE A 115 -9.28 0.23 22.58
N TRP A 116 -8.60 1.23 23.17
CA TRP A 116 -8.82 2.64 22.86
C TRP A 116 -8.66 2.96 21.36
N ASN A 117 -7.69 2.32 20.67
CA ASN A 117 -7.48 2.48 19.23
C ASN A 117 -8.55 1.76 18.40
N PHE A 118 -9.10 0.63 18.84
CA PHE A 118 -10.29 0.04 18.21
C PHE A 118 -11.49 0.98 18.33
N ASP A 119 -11.73 1.55 19.51
CA ASP A 119 -12.81 2.53 19.73
C ASP A 119 -12.64 3.77 18.84
N LYS A 120 -11.42 4.27 18.70
CA LYS A 120 -11.08 5.41 17.82
C LYS A 120 -11.61 5.24 16.38
N VAL A 121 -11.68 4.02 15.87
CA VAL A 121 -12.01 3.76 14.46
C VAL A 121 -13.29 2.95 14.24
N LEU A 122 -13.79 2.22 15.22
CA LEU A 122 -14.96 1.35 15.09
C LEU A 122 -16.16 1.76 15.95
N ASN A 123 -15.97 2.57 17.00
CA ASN A 123 -17.02 2.96 17.94
C ASN A 123 -17.33 4.46 17.80
N ASP A 124 -18.37 4.80 17.05
CA ASP A 124 -18.79 6.19 16.80
C ASP A 124 -19.32 6.95 18.03
N LYS A 125 -19.50 6.24 19.15
CA LYS A 125 -19.87 6.82 20.46
C LYS A 125 -18.67 7.11 21.35
N ALA A 126 -17.47 6.64 20.99
CA ALA A 126 -16.27 6.87 21.77
C ALA A 126 -15.80 8.33 21.62
N PRO A 127 -15.35 8.99 22.72
CA PRO A 127 -14.95 10.39 22.68
C PRO A 127 -13.75 10.67 21.77
N GLN A 128 -12.91 9.67 21.51
CA GLN A 128 -11.77 9.74 20.61
C GLN A 128 -12.08 9.29 19.17
N PHE A 129 -13.32 8.95 18.86
CA PHE A 129 -13.70 8.53 17.51
C PHE A 129 -13.32 9.60 16.48
N ASP A 130 -12.65 9.18 15.41
CA ASP A 130 -12.31 10.05 14.28
C ASP A 130 -12.88 9.47 12.97
N LYS A 131 -13.83 10.19 12.38
CA LYS A 131 -14.49 9.80 11.13
C LYS A 131 -13.51 9.62 9.97
N ARG A 132 -12.42 10.42 9.90
CA ARG A 132 -11.41 10.33 8.83
C ARG A 132 -10.61 9.02 8.97
N GLN A 133 -10.11 8.72 10.17
CA GLN A 133 -9.38 7.49 10.46
C GLN A 133 -10.28 6.25 10.30
N SER A 134 -11.53 6.32 10.76
CA SER A 134 -12.53 5.27 10.58
C SER A 134 -12.74 4.97 9.08
N ALA A 135 -12.91 5.98 8.25
CA ALA A 135 -13.08 5.81 6.80
C ALA A 135 -11.89 5.12 6.12
N GLN A 136 -10.67 5.28 6.66
CA GLN A 136 -9.48 4.63 6.13
C GLN A 136 -9.36 3.15 6.51
N VAL A 137 -9.82 2.78 7.70
CA VAL A 137 -9.59 1.44 8.25
C VAL A 137 -10.82 0.53 8.21
N LYS A 138 -12.03 1.08 8.25
CA LYS A 138 -13.28 0.31 8.32
C LYS A 138 -13.41 -0.78 7.25
N THR A 139 -13.06 -0.45 6.00
CA THR A 139 -13.10 -1.42 4.89
C THR A 139 -11.95 -2.43 4.91
N ARG A 140 -10.97 -2.24 5.80
CA ARG A 140 -9.83 -3.13 6.00
C ARG A 140 -10.00 -4.06 7.20
N LEU A 141 -10.99 -3.76 8.05
CA LEU A 141 -11.38 -4.56 9.20
C LEU A 141 -12.83 -5.10 9.07
N PRO A 142 -13.22 -5.67 7.93
CA PRO A 142 -14.62 -6.03 7.67
C PRO A 142 -15.13 -7.12 8.60
N SER A 143 -14.26 -7.95 9.16
CA SER A 143 -14.63 -9.11 9.97
C SER A 143 -14.85 -8.81 11.45
N VAL A 144 -14.39 -7.68 11.96
CA VAL A 144 -14.50 -7.36 13.40
C VAL A 144 -15.95 -7.21 13.82
N ALA A 145 -16.38 -8.02 14.80
CA ALA A 145 -17.67 -7.91 15.47
C ALA A 145 -17.54 -7.22 16.83
N SER A 146 -16.56 -7.64 17.65
CA SER A 146 -16.28 -7.06 18.96
C SER A 146 -14.81 -7.25 19.34
N TYR A 147 -14.37 -6.52 20.34
CA TYR A 147 -13.02 -6.60 20.90
C TYR A 147 -13.05 -6.34 22.40
N ALA A 148 -12.16 -6.99 23.15
CA ALA A 148 -12.08 -6.86 24.60
C ALA A 148 -10.65 -7.05 25.11
N LYS A 149 -10.34 -6.35 26.20
CA LYS A 149 -9.17 -6.64 27.02
C LYS A 149 -9.45 -7.90 27.84
N ILE A 150 -8.55 -8.87 27.81
CA ILE A 150 -8.60 -10.06 28.66
C ILE A 150 -7.76 -9.83 29.92
N ASP A 151 -6.53 -9.34 29.73
CA ASP A 151 -5.62 -8.92 30.80
C ASP A 151 -4.71 -7.79 30.28
N ASP A 152 -3.69 -7.38 31.06
CA ASP A 152 -2.81 -6.26 30.70
C ASP A 152 -1.95 -6.51 29.46
N SER A 153 -1.82 -7.77 29.04
CA SER A 153 -1.00 -8.19 27.89
C SER A 153 -1.75 -9.00 26.84
N THR A 154 -3.07 -9.15 26.98
CA THR A 154 -3.88 -9.98 26.08
C THR A 154 -5.16 -9.28 25.69
N ILE A 155 -5.43 -9.22 24.40
CA ILE A 155 -6.74 -8.81 23.87
C ILE A 155 -7.39 -9.97 23.12
N GLU A 156 -8.72 -9.96 23.08
CA GLU A 156 -9.53 -10.87 22.25
C GLU A 156 -10.32 -10.05 21.23
N VAL A 157 -10.28 -10.46 19.97
CA VAL A 157 -11.14 -9.92 18.91
C VAL A 157 -12.05 -11.03 18.42
N THR A 158 -13.36 -10.78 18.43
CA THR A 158 -14.36 -11.70 17.89
C THR A 158 -14.75 -11.25 16.48
N THR A 159 -14.67 -12.17 15.54
CA THR A 159 -15.08 -11.92 14.15
C THR A 159 -16.57 -12.26 13.95
N LYS A 160 -17.22 -11.63 12.98
CA LYS A 160 -18.64 -11.86 12.62
C LYS A 160 -18.92 -13.30 12.22
N ALA A 161 -17.98 -13.94 11.53
CA ALA A 161 -17.97 -15.34 11.12
C ALA A 161 -16.56 -15.90 11.31
N VAL A 162 -16.37 -17.20 11.17
CA VAL A 162 -15.03 -17.80 11.11
C VAL A 162 -14.24 -17.13 9.98
N ASP A 163 -13.03 -16.64 10.28
CA ASP A 163 -12.18 -15.94 9.32
C ASP A 163 -10.70 -16.22 9.62
N SER A 164 -10.16 -17.23 8.95
CA SER A 164 -8.74 -17.59 9.07
C SER A 164 -7.81 -16.54 8.42
N LEU A 165 -8.34 -15.65 7.58
CA LEU A 165 -7.62 -14.51 6.99
C LEU A 165 -7.56 -13.29 7.92
N PHE A 166 -8.19 -13.36 9.11
CA PHE A 166 -8.28 -12.23 10.03
C PHE A 166 -6.92 -11.60 10.41
N PRO A 167 -5.81 -12.35 10.62
CA PRO A 167 -4.51 -11.75 10.89
C PRO A 167 -4.03 -10.74 9.83
N TYR A 168 -4.39 -10.92 8.55
CA TYR A 168 -4.08 -9.96 7.49
C TYR A 168 -4.80 -8.62 7.68
N GLN A 169 -5.93 -8.58 8.38
CA GLN A 169 -6.63 -7.33 8.68
C GLN A 169 -5.86 -6.50 9.71
N MET A 170 -5.14 -7.15 10.62
CA MET A 170 -4.37 -6.48 11.68
C MET A 170 -3.13 -5.74 11.18
N LEU A 171 -2.68 -5.98 9.95
CA LEU A 171 -1.64 -5.20 9.28
C LEU A 171 -2.03 -3.73 9.07
N TRP A 172 -3.32 -3.47 8.94
CA TRP A 172 -3.87 -2.15 8.61
C TRP A 172 -4.34 -1.37 9.84
N PHE A 173 -4.29 -2.01 11.02
CA PHE A 173 -4.68 -1.41 12.29
C PHE A 173 -3.44 -0.87 13.01
N LEU A 174 -3.25 0.44 12.94
CA LEU A 174 -2.11 1.13 13.53
C LEU A 174 -2.47 1.71 14.90
N VAL A 175 -1.52 1.64 15.85
CA VAL A 175 -1.75 2.01 17.24
C VAL A 175 -1.11 3.35 17.55
N SER A 176 -1.91 4.33 17.97
CA SER A 176 -1.49 5.67 18.41
C SER A 176 -1.62 5.85 19.92
N SER A 177 -0.84 6.78 20.49
CA SER A 177 -0.79 7.04 21.94
C SER A 177 -2.06 7.75 22.43
N PRO A 178 -2.81 7.14 23.39
CA PRO A 178 -3.88 7.84 24.09
C PRO A 178 -3.38 9.04 24.90
N ALA A 179 -2.20 8.93 25.53
CA ALA A 179 -1.63 9.99 26.35
C ALA A 179 -1.30 11.24 25.52
N GLN A 180 -0.75 11.08 24.31
CA GLN A 180 -0.51 12.21 23.40
C GLN A 180 -1.83 12.87 22.97
N TYR A 181 -2.86 12.07 22.68
CA TYR A 181 -4.18 12.62 22.33
C TYR A 181 -4.75 13.50 23.44
N GLU A 182 -4.68 13.05 24.71
CA GLU A 182 -5.07 13.85 25.87
C GLU A 182 -4.22 15.13 25.98
N LYS A 183 -2.88 15.00 25.85
CA LYS A 183 -1.91 16.10 25.95
C LYS A 183 -2.16 17.22 24.94
N VAL A 184 -2.58 16.90 23.72
CA VAL A 184 -2.90 17.90 22.69
C VAL A 184 -4.34 18.43 22.79
N GLY A 185 -5.06 18.11 23.86
CA GLY A 185 -6.40 18.60 24.14
C GLY A 185 -7.49 17.86 23.37
N LYS A 186 -7.31 16.58 23.08
CA LYS A 186 -8.28 15.72 22.36
C LYS A 186 -8.59 16.19 20.94
N ASP A 187 -7.59 16.73 20.28
CA ASP A 187 -7.69 17.36 18.97
C ASP A 187 -6.80 16.60 17.97
N TRP A 188 -7.43 15.94 16.99
CA TRP A 188 -6.73 15.14 16.00
C TRP A 188 -5.89 15.97 15.03
N ASP A 189 -6.24 17.23 14.78
CA ASP A 189 -5.43 18.10 13.90
C ASP A 189 -4.15 18.53 14.62
N LYS A 190 -4.22 18.81 15.92
CA LYS A 190 -3.04 19.03 16.75
C LYS A 190 -2.21 17.76 16.92
N PHE A 191 -2.88 16.61 17.06
CA PHE A 191 -2.19 15.31 17.11
C PHE A 191 -1.39 15.07 15.82
N ALA A 192 -1.94 15.39 14.65
CA ALA A 192 -1.24 15.24 13.37
C ALA A 192 0.06 16.06 13.29
N MET A 193 0.14 17.19 13.97
CA MET A 193 1.36 18.02 14.00
C MET A 193 2.45 17.51 14.96
N SER A 194 2.07 16.63 15.92
CA SER A 194 2.97 16.02 16.89
C SER A 194 2.52 14.59 17.23
N PRO A 195 2.47 13.70 16.23
CA PRO A 195 1.96 12.34 16.41
C PRO A 195 2.86 11.52 17.33
N SER A 196 2.25 10.60 18.06
CA SER A 196 2.95 9.62 18.88
C SER A 196 2.44 8.21 18.56
N GLY A 197 3.29 7.43 17.94
CA GLY A 197 3.16 6.00 17.71
C GLY A 197 4.27 5.25 18.44
N THR A 198 4.48 3.99 18.06
CA THR A 198 5.54 3.14 18.58
C THR A 198 6.65 2.87 17.55
N GLY A 199 6.52 3.45 16.35
CA GLY A 199 7.29 3.12 15.17
C GLY A 199 8.77 3.50 15.19
N PRO A 200 9.52 3.08 14.17
CA PRO A 200 10.98 3.27 14.09
C PRO A 200 11.41 4.72 13.90
N PHE A 201 10.51 5.60 13.45
CA PHE A 201 10.78 7.02 13.28
C PHE A 201 9.82 7.89 14.09
N LYS A 202 10.29 9.05 14.53
CA LYS A 202 9.50 10.11 15.18
C LYS A 202 9.35 11.29 14.22
N LEU A 203 8.14 11.81 14.05
CA LEU A 203 7.93 13.05 13.30
C LEU A 203 8.47 14.22 14.14
N THR A 204 9.41 14.97 13.60
CA THR A 204 10.03 16.13 14.26
C THR A 204 9.70 17.46 13.58
N LYS A 205 9.30 17.41 12.31
CA LYS A 205 8.82 18.59 11.58
C LYS A 205 7.82 18.17 10.51
N LEU A 206 6.76 18.93 10.36
CA LEU A 206 5.78 18.80 9.29
C LEU A 206 5.47 20.17 8.72
N VAL A 207 5.71 20.32 7.42
CA VAL A 207 5.26 21.46 6.62
C VAL A 207 4.37 20.90 5.53
N PRO A 208 3.05 21.07 5.62
CA PRO A 208 2.11 20.54 4.65
C PRO A 208 2.51 20.90 3.22
N ARG A 209 2.44 19.96 2.30
CA ARG A 209 2.81 20.06 0.88
C ARG A 209 4.30 20.29 0.59
N GLU A 210 5.14 20.47 1.60
CA GLU A 210 6.56 20.73 1.41
C GLU A 210 7.44 19.57 1.89
N LEU A 211 7.34 19.20 3.18
CA LEU A 211 8.16 18.14 3.74
C LEU A 211 7.64 17.59 5.08
N ALA A 212 8.08 16.35 5.38
CA ALA A 212 8.09 15.82 6.75
C ALA A 212 9.50 15.36 7.12
N GLU A 213 9.99 15.75 8.30
CA GLU A 213 11.24 15.24 8.87
C GLU A 213 10.93 14.14 9.87
N LEU A 214 11.44 12.95 9.60
CA LEU A 214 11.32 11.75 10.42
C LEU A 214 12.69 11.44 11.03
N THR A 215 12.82 11.58 12.34
CA THR A 215 14.06 11.32 13.07
C THR A 215 14.04 9.88 13.62
N LYS A 216 15.17 9.23 13.59
CA LYS A 216 15.37 7.88 14.13
C LYS A 216 14.88 7.77 15.57
N ASN A 217 14.07 6.76 15.85
CA ASN A 217 13.74 6.33 17.21
C ASN A 217 14.83 5.37 17.71
N ALA A 218 15.83 5.89 18.41
CA ALA A 218 16.93 5.08 18.94
C ALA A 218 16.46 4.04 19.96
N ASP A 219 15.32 4.30 20.63
CA ASP A 219 14.72 3.41 21.63
C ASP A 219 13.69 2.47 21.03
N TYR A 220 13.64 2.33 19.70
CA TYR A 220 12.69 1.46 19.03
C TYR A 220 12.75 0.03 19.59
N TRP A 221 11.59 -0.54 19.84
CA TRP A 221 11.45 -1.84 20.50
C TRP A 221 12.10 -2.98 19.70
N ASP A 222 12.02 -2.93 18.35
CA ASP A 222 12.71 -3.88 17.48
C ASP A 222 14.15 -3.39 17.19
N LYS A 223 15.09 -3.88 17.96
CA LYS A 223 16.50 -3.47 17.87
C LYS A 223 17.14 -3.79 16.51
N ALA A 224 16.63 -4.79 15.79
CA ALA A 224 17.12 -5.14 14.45
C ALA A 224 16.69 -4.13 13.39
N ARG A 225 15.57 -3.44 13.63
CA ARG A 225 14.95 -2.44 12.73
C ARG A 225 15.12 -0.99 13.20
N ILE A 226 16.07 -0.70 14.10
CA ILE A 226 16.45 0.70 14.35
C ILE A 226 16.97 1.31 13.04
N PRO A 227 16.46 2.47 12.60
CA PRO A 227 16.86 3.09 11.34
C PRO A 227 18.37 3.28 11.19
N LYS A 228 18.90 2.99 10.00
CA LYS A 228 20.33 3.15 9.68
C LYS A 228 20.69 4.60 9.37
N THR A 229 19.70 5.46 9.12
CA THR A 229 19.87 6.89 8.90
C THR A 229 19.27 7.66 10.08
N ASP A 230 19.88 8.76 10.48
CA ASP A 230 19.43 9.54 11.66
C ASP A 230 18.17 10.33 11.33
N LYS A 231 18.06 10.82 10.08
CA LYS A 231 16.92 11.59 9.61
C LYS A 231 16.51 11.19 8.19
N LEU A 232 15.23 10.90 8.01
CA LEU A 232 14.59 10.75 6.72
C LEU A 232 13.68 11.96 6.46
N VAL A 233 13.89 12.66 5.33
CA VAL A 233 13.07 13.80 4.94
C VAL A 233 12.22 13.38 3.74
N LEU A 234 10.91 13.30 3.94
CA LEU A 234 9.94 13.03 2.87
C LEU A 234 9.63 14.35 2.16
N VAL A 235 9.78 14.37 0.83
CA VAL A 235 9.54 15.56 0.00
C VAL A 235 8.48 15.23 -1.06
N PRO A 236 7.25 15.75 -0.95
CA PRO A 236 6.21 15.57 -1.95
C PRO A 236 6.61 16.13 -3.31
N MET A 237 6.61 15.28 -4.33
CA MET A 237 6.93 15.61 -5.72
C MET A 237 6.07 14.73 -6.64
N PRO A 238 4.80 15.08 -6.92
CA PRO A 238 3.87 14.20 -7.63
C PRO A 238 4.31 13.85 -9.05
N GLU A 239 4.99 14.77 -9.74
CA GLU A 239 5.40 14.57 -11.12
C GLU A 239 6.72 13.77 -11.22
N ALA A 240 6.71 12.66 -11.97
CA ALA A 240 7.86 11.76 -12.09
C ALA A 240 9.11 12.46 -12.66
N LEU A 241 8.93 13.34 -13.65
CA LEU A 241 10.03 14.10 -14.24
C LEU A 241 10.63 15.09 -13.23
N THR A 242 9.80 15.75 -12.41
CA THR A 242 10.25 16.65 -11.34
C THR A 242 11.09 15.89 -10.32
N ARG A 243 10.63 14.69 -9.86
CA ARG A 243 11.40 13.84 -8.95
C ARG A 243 12.74 13.42 -9.56
N THR A 244 12.71 12.99 -10.81
CA THR A 244 13.90 12.54 -11.54
C THR A 244 14.94 13.66 -11.66
N ASN A 245 14.53 14.87 -12.03
CA ASN A 245 15.40 16.03 -12.13
C ASN A 245 15.93 16.46 -10.75
N ALA A 246 15.12 16.40 -9.70
CA ALA A 246 15.56 16.68 -8.33
C ALA A 246 16.64 15.71 -7.85
N LEU A 247 16.54 14.41 -8.21
CA LEU A 247 17.58 13.42 -7.91
C LEU A 247 18.87 13.71 -8.68
N LEU A 248 18.79 14.01 -9.96
CA LEU A 248 19.94 14.36 -10.80
C LEU A 248 20.65 15.64 -10.30
N ALA A 249 19.89 16.61 -9.81
CA ALA A 249 20.41 17.84 -9.22
C ALA A 249 20.91 17.69 -7.77
N GLY A 250 20.79 16.50 -7.14
CA GLY A 250 21.18 16.26 -5.76
C GLY A 250 20.29 16.95 -4.71
N GLN A 251 19.10 17.38 -5.10
CA GLN A 251 18.13 17.97 -4.18
C GLN A 251 17.47 16.91 -3.29
N VAL A 252 17.32 15.69 -3.81
CA VAL A 252 16.92 14.49 -3.08
C VAL A 252 17.94 13.39 -3.29
N ASP A 253 17.95 12.41 -2.40
CA ASP A 253 18.94 11.31 -2.39
C ASP A 253 18.34 10.00 -2.89
N LEU A 254 17.01 9.88 -2.86
CA LEU A 254 16.23 8.71 -3.24
C LEU A 254 14.89 9.17 -3.81
N ILE A 255 14.38 8.49 -4.83
CA ILE A 255 13.02 8.70 -5.36
C ILE A 255 12.33 7.37 -5.61
N GLU A 256 11.00 7.33 -5.44
CA GLU A 256 10.16 6.27 -5.99
C GLU A 256 9.73 6.62 -7.42
N THR A 257 9.42 5.63 -8.19
CA THR A 257 8.81 5.74 -9.52
C THR A 257 9.48 6.81 -10.38
N PRO A 258 10.78 6.64 -10.75
CA PRO A 258 11.47 7.55 -11.66
C PRO A 258 10.75 7.59 -13.01
N ALA A 259 10.91 8.69 -13.76
CA ALA A 259 10.40 8.77 -15.13
C ALA A 259 11.08 7.68 -15.99
N PRO A 260 10.32 6.77 -16.64
CA PRO A 260 10.90 5.63 -17.34
C PRO A 260 11.85 6.02 -18.45
N ASP A 261 11.54 7.06 -19.21
CA ASP A 261 12.38 7.59 -20.29
C ASP A 261 13.71 8.20 -19.81
N ALA A 262 13.78 8.61 -18.55
CA ALA A 262 14.99 9.12 -17.93
C ALA A 262 15.89 8.03 -17.29
N VAL A 263 15.47 6.77 -17.27
CA VAL A 263 16.27 5.67 -16.68
C VAL A 263 17.67 5.55 -17.29
N PRO A 264 17.88 5.62 -18.62
CA PRO A 264 19.23 5.60 -19.19
C PRO A 264 20.09 6.77 -18.69
N GLN A 265 19.53 7.98 -18.59
CA GLN A 265 20.22 9.17 -18.08
C GLN A 265 20.58 9.02 -16.60
N LEU A 266 19.66 8.53 -15.77
CA LEU A 266 19.91 8.26 -14.36
C LEU A 266 21.07 7.29 -14.15
N LYS A 267 21.09 6.17 -14.90
CA LYS A 267 22.19 5.19 -14.87
C LYS A 267 23.53 5.81 -15.31
N SER A 268 23.53 6.60 -16.38
CA SER A 268 24.72 7.31 -16.85
C SER A 268 25.26 8.34 -15.85
N ALA A 269 24.37 8.95 -15.05
CA ALA A 269 24.73 9.87 -13.97
C ALA A 269 25.15 9.13 -12.67
N GLY A 270 25.29 7.80 -12.70
CA GLY A 270 25.72 6.99 -11.55
C GLY A 270 24.63 6.70 -10.53
N MET A 271 23.36 6.94 -10.86
CA MET A 271 22.23 6.56 -10.00
C MET A 271 21.96 5.06 -10.13
N LYS A 272 21.62 4.42 -9.02
CA LYS A 272 21.23 3.00 -8.99
C LYS A 272 19.71 2.90 -9.12
N ILE A 273 19.24 2.19 -10.14
CA ILE A 273 17.83 1.79 -10.24
C ILE A 273 17.67 0.45 -9.56
N VAL A 274 16.71 0.35 -8.66
CA VAL A 274 16.33 -0.88 -7.97
C VAL A 274 14.84 -1.10 -8.13
N ASP A 275 14.47 -2.35 -8.40
CA ASP A 275 13.09 -2.82 -8.55
C ASP A 275 13.01 -4.28 -8.11
N ASN A 276 11.80 -4.81 -7.96
CA ASN A 276 11.59 -6.21 -7.63
C ASN A 276 10.22 -6.69 -8.13
N VAL A 277 9.96 -7.99 -8.03
CA VAL A 277 8.59 -8.52 -8.17
C VAL A 277 7.73 -7.89 -7.10
N THR A 278 6.69 -7.19 -7.53
CA THR A 278 5.82 -6.46 -6.60
C THR A 278 4.38 -6.96 -6.75
N PRO A 279 3.73 -7.39 -5.66
CA PRO A 279 2.33 -7.77 -5.69
C PRO A 279 1.45 -6.51 -5.81
N HIS A 280 1.35 -6.00 -7.02
CA HIS A 280 0.58 -4.80 -7.39
C HIS A 280 0.10 -4.96 -8.82
N VAL A 281 -1.14 -4.57 -9.11
CA VAL A 281 -1.74 -4.69 -10.43
C VAL A 281 -2.35 -3.37 -10.88
N TRP A 282 -2.05 -2.97 -12.12
CA TRP A 282 -2.66 -1.86 -12.83
C TRP A 282 -3.70 -2.39 -13.82
N ASN A 283 -4.95 -1.96 -13.66
CA ASN A 283 -6.09 -2.55 -14.36
C ASN A 283 -7.27 -1.57 -14.49
N TYR A 284 -8.30 -1.98 -15.25
CA TYR A 284 -9.62 -1.36 -15.22
C TYR A 284 -10.63 -2.29 -14.57
N HIS A 285 -11.39 -1.79 -13.61
CA HIS A 285 -12.60 -2.45 -13.11
C HIS A 285 -13.77 -2.13 -14.04
N LEU A 286 -14.32 -3.15 -14.67
CA LEU A 286 -15.46 -3.00 -15.57
C LEU A 286 -16.76 -3.07 -14.78
N SER A 287 -17.73 -2.19 -15.08
CA SER A 287 -19.07 -2.28 -14.52
C SER A 287 -19.84 -3.41 -15.18
N VAL A 288 -20.14 -4.48 -14.45
CA VAL A 288 -20.99 -5.59 -14.91
C VAL A 288 -22.45 -5.42 -14.45
N LEU A 289 -22.84 -4.22 -14.07
CA LEU A 289 -24.21 -3.87 -13.70
C LEU A 289 -25.14 -3.85 -14.92
N PRO A 290 -26.46 -4.08 -14.73
CA PRO A 290 -27.44 -3.97 -15.82
C PRO A 290 -27.33 -2.64 -16.56
N GLY A 291 -27.36 -2.69 -17.89
CA GLY A 291 -27.21 -1.52 -18.75
C GLY A 291 -25.78 -1.19 -19.16
N SER A 292 -24.77 -1.78 -18.51
CA SER A 292 -23.38 -1.68 -18.95
C SER A 292 -23.08 -2.63 -20.12
N PRO A 293 -22.30 -2.22 -21.13
CA PRO A 293 -21.89 -3.14 -22.20
C PRO A 293 -21.03 -4.30 -21.70
N TRP A 294 -20.37 -4.12 -20.57
CA TRP A 294 -19.48 -5.13 -19.97
C TRP A 294 -20.23 -6.25 -19.25
N THR A 295 -21.57 -6.30 -19.30
CA THR A 295 -22.33 -7.51 -18.95
C THR A 295 -22.04 -8.67 -19.91
N ASP A 296 -21.65 -8.37 -21.15
CA ASP A 296 -21.22 -9.35 -22.14
C ASP A 296 -19.75 -9.75 -21.91
N VAL A 297 -19.52 -11.02 -21.51
CA VAL A 297 -18.18 -11.55 -21.26
C VAL A 297 -17.28 -11.54 -22.49
N ARG A 298 -17.85 -11.60 -23.71
CA ARG A 298 -17.07 -11.56 -24.96
C ARG A 298 -16.36 -10.22 -25.09
N LEU A 299 -17.04 -9.12 -24.77
CA LEU A 299 -16.47 -7.78 -24.80
C LEU A 299 -15.37 -7.61 -23.74
N ARG A 300 -15.56 -8.14 -22.53
CA ARG A 300 -14.53 -8.11 -21.47
C ARG A 300 -13.26 -8.87 -21.88
N LYS A 301 -13.45 -10.07 -22.47
CA LYS A 301 -12.32 -10.87 -22.99
C LYS A 301 -11.65 -10.18 -24.17
N ALA A 302 -12.41 -9.57 -25.07
CA ALA A 302 -11.86 -8.84 -26.21
C ALA A 302 -10.94 -7.70 -25.79
N LEU A 303 -11.32 -6.90 -24.76
CA LEU A 303 -10.42 -5.86 -24.22
C LEU A 303 -9.10 -6.45 -23.71
N ASN A 304 -9.16 -7.58 -22.99
CA ASN A 304 -7.95 -8.25 -22.50
C ASN A 304 -7.05 -8.79 -23.62
N LEU A 305 -7.63 -9.25 -24.73
CA LEU A 305 -6.89 -9.77 -25.89
C LEU A 305 -6.33 -8.67 -26.80
N ALA A 306 -6.92 -7.46 -26.78
CA ALA A 306 -6.50 -6.34 -27.62
C ALA A 306 -5.20 -5.68 -27.16
N ILE A 307 -4.72 -5.97 -25.96
CA ILE A 307 -3.58 -5.26 -25.35
C ILE A 307 -2.27 -6.01 -25.65
N ASP A 308 -1.38 -5.35 -26.38
CA ASP A 308 0.04 -5.72 -26.45
C ASP A 308 0.74 -5.26 -25.17
N ARG A 309 0.84 -6.15 -24.19
CA ARG A 309 1.44 -5.87 -22.87
C ARG A 309 2.95 -5.71 -22.94
N ASP A 310 3.60 -6.37 -23.89
CA ASP A 310 5.05 -6.20 -24.09
C ASP A 310 5.36 -4.80 -24.62
N ALA A 311 4.50 -4.24 -25.47
CA ALA A 311 4.60 -2.84 -25.89
C ALA A 311 4.37 -1.87 -24.73
N VAL A 312 3.43 -2.15 -23.81
CA VAL A 312 3.25 -1.35 -22.58
C VAL A 312 4.49 -1.43 -21.69
N VAL A 313 5.08 -2.61 -21.51
CA VAL A 313 6.34 -2.78 -20.75
C VAL A 313 7.49 -2.02 -21.40
N ALA A 314 7.57 -2.02 -22.74
CA ALA A 314 8.56 -1.23 -23.48
C ALA A 314 8.37 0.28 -23.26
N LEU A 315 7.12 0.77 -23.29
CA LEU A 315 6.78 2.16 -22.94
C LEU A 315 7.26 2.54 -21.54
N MET A 316 7.27 1.57 -20.61
CA MET A 316 7.76 1.74 -19.24
C MET A 316 9.28 1.49 -19.09
N ASN A 317 10.03 1.35 -20.19
CA ASN A 317 11.47 0.98 -20.17
C ASN A 317 11.78 -0.24 -19.29
N GLY A 318 10.89 -1.23 -19.27
CA GLY A 318 11.04 -2.47 -18.49
C GLY A 318 10.69 -2.36 -17.00
N LEU A 319 10.21 -1.21 -16.53
CA LEU A 319 9.81 -0.99 -15.13
C LEU A 319 8.41 -1.54 -14.81
N ALA A 320 7.96 -2.54 -15.54
CA ALA A 320 6.71 -3.25 -15.32
C ALA A 320 6.82 -4.67 -15.85
N LYS A 321 5.85 -5.53 -15.52
CA LYS A 321 5.67 -6.87 -16.07
C LYS A 321 4.28 -7.04 -16.67
N PRO A 322 4.10 -7.83 -17.74
CA PRO A 322 2.77 -8.11 -18.29
C PRO A 322 1.86 -8.74 -17.23
N ALA A 323 0.64 -8.21 -17.05
CA ALA A 323 -0.35 -8.84 -16.19
C ALA A 323 -1.19 -9.84 -16.98
N ILE A 324 -1.01 -11.12 -16.70
CA ILE A 324 -1.76 -12.23 -17.31
C ILE A 324 -2.79 -12.81 -16.34
N GLY A 325 -3.13 -12.10 -15.28
CA GLY A 325 -4.09 -12.44 -14.25
C GLY A 325 -4.13 -11.37 -13.16
N GLN A 326 -4.83 -11.68 -12.08
CA GLN A 326 -5.01 -10.78 -10.94
C GLN A 326 -3.74 -10.64 -10.10
N VAL A 327 -2.94 -11.68 -10.00
CA VAL A 327 -1.68 -11.71 -9.26
C VAL A 327 -0.54 -12.12 -10.19
N ASP A 328 0.71 -11.83 -9.80
CA ASP A 328 1.89 -12.28 -10.52
C ASP A 328 1.95 -13.82 -10.54
N PRO A 329 2.42 -14.46 -11.63
CA PRO A 329 2.52 -15.92 -11.74
C PRO A 329 3.35 -16.61 -10.65
N SER A 330 4.23 -15.89 -9.95
CA SER A 330 4.98 -16.40 -8.81
C SER A 330 4.17 -16.44 -7.50
N SER A 331 3.00 -15.82 -7.46
CA SER A 331 2.11 -15.83 -6.30
C SER A 331 1.52 -17.22 -6.06
N PRO A 332 1.39 -17.70 -4.81
CA PRO A 332 0.71 -18.95 -4.50
C PRO A 332 -0.77 -18.93 -4.89
N TRP A 333 -1.34 -17.75 -5.08
CA TRP A 333 -2.76 -17.57 -5.46
C TRP A 333 -2.98 -17.47 -6.96
N PHE A 334 -1.92 -17.57 -7.79
CA PHE A 334 -2.06 -17.59 -9.24
C PHE A 334 -2.73 -18.90 -9.69
N GLY A 335 -3.91 -18.78 -10.26
CA GLY A 335 -4.74 -19.91 -10.64
C GLY A 335 -4.36 -20.55 -11.98
N LYS A 336 -5.25 -21.43 -12.45
CA LYS A 336 -5.13 -22.11 -13.76
C LYS A 336 -6.36 -21.80 -14.62
N PRO A 337 -6.61 -20.53 -14.98
CA PRO A 337 -7.78 -20.16 -15.77
C PRO A 337 -7.77 -20.82 -17.14
N THR A 338 -8.97 -21.07 -17.69
CA THR A 338 -9.13 -21.57 -19.06
C THR A 338 -8.93 -20.45 -20.09
N PHE A 339 -9.42 -19.25 -19.78
CA PHE A 339 -9.15 -18.05 -20.57
C PHE A 339 -7.68 -17.62 -20.39
N LYS A 340 -6.94 -17.58 -21.49
CA LYS A 340 -5.54 -17.13 -21.47
C LYS A 340 -5.44 -15.68 -21.91
N ILE A 341 -5.00 -14.82 -21.00
CA ILE A 341 -4.73 -13.42 -21.29
C ILE A 341 -3.44 -13.36 -22.11
N LYS A 342 -3.56 -12.99 -23.37
CA LYS A 342 -2.48 -12.83 -24.35
C LYS A 342 -2.85 -11.72 -25.34
N TYR A 343 -1.92 -11.25 -26.11
CA TYR A 343 -2.22 -10.39 -27.27
C TYR A 343 -2.74 -11.25 -28.42
N ASP A 344 -3.98 -11.01 -28.84
CA ASP A 344 -4.61 -11.71 -29.95
C ASP A 344 -5.69 -10.81 -30.59
N LEU A 345 -5.20 -9.91 -31.44
CA LEU A 345 -6.07 -8.91 -32.08
C LEU A 345 -7.15 -9.53 -32.97
N ALA A 346 -6.84 -10.68 -33.59
CA ALA A 346 -7.79 -11.36 -34.47
C ALA A 346 -8.98 -11.92 -33.69
N GLU A 347 -8.72 -12.62 -32.57
CA GLU A 347 -9.78 -13.14 -31.69
C GLU A 347 -10.54 -11.99 -30.99
N ALA A 348 -9.83 -10.90 -30.60
CA ALA A 348 -10.47 -9.73 -30.03
C ALA A 348 -11.50 -9.10 -30.99
N LYS A 349 -11.14 -8.88 -32.27
CA LYS A 349 -12.04 -8.36 -33.31
C LYS A 349 -13.22 -9.30 -33.55
N LYS A 350 -12.99 -10.60 -33.56
CA LYS A 350 -14.04 -11.61 -33.71
C LYS A 350 -15.08 -11.52 -32.56
N LEU A 351 -14.62 -11.46 -31.30
CA LEU A 351 -15.49 -11.39 -30.15
C LEU A 351 -16.32 -10.09 -30.13
N VAL A 352 -15.72 -8.93 -30.50
CA VAL A 352 -16.42 -7.65 -30.62
C VAL A 352 -17.48 -7.72 -31.73
N LYS A 353 -17.15 -8.34 -32.86
CA LYS A 353 -18.11 -8.55 -33.98
C LYS A 353 -19.26 -9.45 -33.58
N GLU A 354 -19.00 -10.55 -32.88
CA GLU A 354 -20.04 -11.45 -32.35
C GLU A 354 -20.95 -10.76 -31.32
N ALA A 355 -20.45 -9.73 -30.64
CA ALA A 355 -21.23 -8.88 -29.74
C ALA A 355 -22.00 -7.76 -30.47
N GLY A 356 -21.87 -7.64 -31.81
CA GLY A 356 -22.62 -6.69 -32.65
C GLY A 356 -21.94 -5.36 -32.93
N TYR A 357 -20.63 -5.24 -32.67
CA TYR A 357 -19.84 -4.04 -32.90
C TYR A 357 -18.69 -4.26 -33.89
N SER A 358 -18.16 -3.17 -34.43
CA SER A 358 -17.01 -3.20 -35.34
C SER A 358 -16.36 -1.81 -35.40
N PRO A 359 -15.20 -1.61 -36.04
CA PRO A 359 -14.63 -0.28 -36.26
C PRO A 359 -15.58 0.70 -36.97
N GLU A 360 -16.46 0.19 -37.86
CA GLU A 360 -17.45 1.00 -38.59
C GLU A 360 -18.72 1.30 -37.76
N LYS A 361 -18.97 0.45 -36.74
CA LYS A 361 -20.06 0.59 -35.76
C LYS A 361 -19.52 0.37 -34.35
N PRO A 362 -18.72 1.32 -33.84
CA PRO A 362 -18.02 1.09 -32.59
C PRO A 362 -18.93 1.09 -31.36
N LEU A 363 -18.54 0.29 -30.37
CA LEU A 363 -19.01 0.43 -29.01
C LEU A 363 -18.38 1.70 -28.41
N LYS A 364 -19.21 2.61 -27.89
CA LYS A 364 -18.73 3.80 -27.17
C LYS A 364 -18.86 3.62 -25.67
N ALA A 365 -17.82 3.97 -24.92
CA ALA A 365 -17.79 3.84 -23.48
C ALA A 365 -16.93 4.94 -22.83
N THR A 366 -17.22 5.29 -21.58
CA THR A 366 -16.43 6.27 -20.83
C THR A 366 -15.78 5.58 -19.63
N PHE A 367 -14.47 5.77 -19.49
CA PHE A 367 -13.67 5.27 -18.37
C PHE A 367 -13.21 6.44 -17.50
N ILE A 368 -13.25 6.31 -16.18
CA ILE A 368 -12.66 7.27 -15.26
C ILE A 368 -11.23 6.85 -14.93
N ILE A 369 -10.28 7.77 -15.06
CA ILE A 369 -8.85 7.53 -14.87
C ILE A 369 -8.21 8.66 -14.05
N ALA A 370 -7.11 8.36 -13.34
CA ALA A 370 -6.31 9.40 -12.71
C ALA A 370 -5.31 10.03 -13.70
N ASN A 371 -5.02 11.32 -13.51
CA ASN A 371 -3.93 12.00 -14.24
C ASN A 371 -2.52 11.50 -13.81
N GLY A 372 -2.39 10.86 -12.64
CA GLY A 372 -1.16 10.33 -12.06
C GLY A 372 -1.31 10.02 -10.59
N GLY A 373 -0.21 9.82 -9.89
CA GLY A 373 -0.15 9.58 -8.44
C GLY A 373 0.41 8.21 -8.07
N THR A 374 0.52 7.96 -6.77
CA THR A 374 1.13 6.73 -6.24
C THR A 374 0.44 5.48 -6.76
N GLY A 375 1.22 4.57 -7.35
CA GLY A 375 0.74 3.31 -7.94
C GLY A 375 0.13 3.47 -9.33
N GLN A 376 -0.03 4.69 -9.86
CA GLN A 376 -0.63 4.91 -11.17
C GLN A 376 0.39 4.86 -12.33
N MET A 377 1.67 4.68 -12.03
CA MET A 377 2.74 4.55 -13.03
C MET A 377 2.73 5.74 -14.03
N LEU A 378 2.84 5.47 -15.33
CA LEU A 378 2.62 6.46 -16.41
C LEU A 378 1.14 6.47 -16.84
N SER A 379 0.23 6.94 -15.98
CA SER A 379 -1.21 6.82 -16.21
C SER A 379 -1.65 7.29 -17.59
N LEU A 380 -1.38 8.54 -17.96
CA LEU A 380 -1.87 9.09 -19.23
C LEU A 380 -1.28 8.40 -20.46
N PRO A 381 0.06 8.19 -20.59
CA PRO A 381 0.62 7.50 -21.75
C PRO A 381 0.12 6.05 -21.90
N ILE A 382 -0.03 5.33 -20.78
CA ILE A 382 -0.58 3.95 -20.81
C ILE A 382 -2.04 3.99 -21.29
N ASN A 383 -2.87 4.88 -20.73
CA ASN A 383 -4.28 5.00 -21.12
C ASN A 383 -4.43 5.38 -22.60
N GLU A 384 -3.61 6.30 -23.12
CA GLU A 384 -3.61 6.69 -24.55
C GLU A 384 -3.24 5.51 -25.46
N PHE A 385 -2.22 4.73 -25.09
CA PHE A 385 -1.85 3.52 -25.80
C PHE A 385 -3.01 2.52 -25.84
N LEU A 386 -3.67 2.28 -24.69
CA LEU A 386 -4.79 1.35 -24.59
C LEU A 386 -6.02 1.84 -25.36
N GLN A 387 -6.28 3.15 -25.39
CA GLN A 387 -7.36 3.75 -26.18
C GLN A 387 -7.22 3.40 -27.66
N GLN A 388 -5.98 3.50 -28.21
CA GLN A 388 -5.73 3.13 -29.60
C GLN A 388 -5.92 1.62 -29.81
N SER A 389 -5.42 0.78 -28.90
CA SER A 389 -5.58 -0.68 -28.97
C SER A 389 -7.06 -1.10 -28.98
N PHE A 390 -7.90 -0.45 -28.17
CA PHE A 390 -9.33 -0.73 -28.14
C PHE A 390 -10.07 -0.21 -29.38
N LYS A 391 -9.65 0.93 -29.91
CA LYS A 391 -10.20 1.48 -31.16
C LYS A 391 -10.01 0.52 -32.34
N GLU A 392 -8.87 -0.17 -32.41
CA GLU A 392 -8.59 -1.15 -33.47
C GLU A 392 -9.57 -2.32 -33.51
N ILE A 393 -10.20 -2.65 -32.40
CA ILE A 393 -11.19 -3.73 -32.29
C ILE A 393 -12.63 -3.22 -32.37
N GLY A 394 -12.86 -1.92 -32.57
CA GLY A 394 -14.19 -1.31 -32.63
C GLY A 394 -14.77 -0.95 -31.26
N VAL A 395 -13.91 -0.59 -30.30
CA VAL A 395 -14.32 -0.06 -28.99
C VAL A 395 -13.68 1.33 -28.82
N GLU A 396 -14.50 2.37 -28.83
CA GLU A 396 -14.09 3.76 -28.62
C GLU A 396 -14.26 4.15 -27.16
N ILE A 397 -13.16 4.50 -26.51
CA ILE A 397 -13.14 4.89 -25.09
C ILE A 397 -12.91 6.39 -24.97
N ASP A 398 -13.81 7.08 -24.25
CA ASP A 398 -13.60 8.43 -23.78
C ASP A 398 -13.08 8.40 -22.33
N PHE A 399 -12.08 9.23 -22.00
CA PHE A 399 -11.55 9.31 -20.64
C PHE A 399 -12.09 10.50 -19.87
N LYS A 400 -12.67 10.23 -18.70
CA LYS A 400 -12.87 11.22 -17.65
C LYS A 400 -11.62 11.26 -16.77
N VAL A 401 -10.72 12.19 -17.07
CA VAL A 401 -9.46 12.36 -16.33
C VAL A 401 -9.71 13.16 -15.06
N VAL A 402 -9.26 12.66 -13.90
CA VAL A 402 -9.44 13.28 -12.59
C VAL A 402 -8.17 13.19 -11.74
N GLU A 403 -8.10 13.96 -10.66
CA GLU A 403 -7.09 13.80 -9.62
C GLU A 403 -7.26 12.45 -8.90
N LEU A 404 -6.14 11.87 -8.41
CA LEU A 404 -6.14 10.54 -7.77
C LEU A 404 -7.12 10.43 -6.60
N GLU A 405 -7.26 11.46 -5.77
CA GLU A 405 -8.19 11.44 -4.64
C GLU A 405 -9.67 11.44 -5.08
N VAL A 406 -9.95 12.10 -6.20
CA VAL A 406 -11.29 12.04 -6.83
C VAL A 406 -11.55 10.64 -7.37
N LEU A 407 -10.55 10.01 -7.98
CA LEU A 407 -10.64 8.62 -8.44
C LEU A 407 -10.90 7.65 -7.26
N TYR A 408 -10.19 7.79 -6.15
CA TYR A 408 -10.43 6.98 -4.95
C TYR A 408 -11.84 7.18 -4.37
N THR A 409 -12.34 8.40 -4.42
CA THR A 409 -13.71 8.70 -3.99
C THR A 409 -14.73 8.03 -4.90
N ALA A 410 -14.56 8.12 -6.21
CA ALA A 410 -15.39 7.44 -7.20
C ALA A 410 -15.36 5.92 -7.04
N TRP A 411 -14.17 5.36 -6.75
CA TRP A 411 -14.01 3.94 -6.51
C TRP A 411 -14.77 3.45 -5.27
N ARG A 412 -14.71 4.18 -4.16
CA ARG A 412 -15.45 3.82 -2.93
C ARG A 412 -16.97 3.92 -3.08
N LYS A 413 -17.45 4.81 -3.92
CA LYS A 413 -18.88 4.97 -4.20
C LYS A 413 -19.44 3.81 -5.04
N GLY A 414 -18.64 3.25 -5.96
CA GLY A 414 -19.05 2.17 -6.85
C GLY A 414 -19.75 2.64 -8.13
N ALA A 415 -19.83 1.74 -9.10
CA ALA A 415 -20.42 2.04 -10.41
C ALA A 415 -21.92 2.34 -10.37
N ALA A 416 -22.62 1.95 -9.30
CA ALA A 416 -24.06 2.20 -9.13
C ALA A 416 -24.37 3.60 -8.58
N ASP A 417 -23.39 4.37 -8.12
CA ASP A 417 -23.59 5.73 -7.61
C ASP A 417 -23.98 6.69 -8.75
N GLU A 418 -24.92 7.59 -8.49
CA GLU A 418 -25.41 8.57 -9.48
C GLU A 418 -24.29 9.43 -10.08
N SER A 419 -23.24 9.74 -9.29
CA SER A 419 -22.07 10.49 -9.78
C SER A 419 -21.23 9.72 -10.80
N MET A 420 -21.47 8.41 -10.95
CA MET A 420 -20.86 7.52 -11.93
C MET A 420 -21.75 7.27 -13.16
N ALA A 421 -22.85 7.96 -13.30
CA ALA A 421 -23.72 7.81 -14.47
C ALA A 421 -22.93 8.00 -15.77
N GLY A 422 -23.04 7.03 -16.70
CA GLY A 422 -22.30 6.99 -17.95
C GLY A 422 -20.84 6.50 -17.86
N ILE A 423 -20.28 6.34 -16.65
CA ILE A 423 -18.95 5.76 -16.45
C ILE A 423 -19.08 4.24 -16.40
N THR A 424 -18.37 3.54 -17.28
CA THR A 424 -18.49 2.09 -17.42
C THR A 424 -17.28 1.32 -16.93
N ALA A 425 -16.16 2.01 -16.68
CA ALA A 425 -14.97 1.41 -16.04
C ALA A 425 -14.22 2.45 -15.20
N ASN A 426 -13.49 1.93 -14.21
CA ASN A 426 -12.63 2.69 -13.32
C ASN A 426 -11.21 2.12 -13.39
N ASN A 427 -10.23 2.96 -13.73
CA ASN A 427 -8.83 2.59 -13.71
C ASN A 427 -8.27 2.77 -12.31
N ILE A 428 -8.02 1.69 -11.61
CA ILE A 428 -7.41 1.72 -10.28
C ILE A 428 -6.31 0.69 -10.17
N ALA A 429 -5.16 1.11 -9.64
CA ALA A 429 -4.07 0.22 -9.32
C ALA A 429 -4.05 -0.05 -7.82
N TYR A 430 -3.73 -1.28 -7.41
CA TYR A 430 -3.73 -1.67 -6.01
C TYR A 430 -2.81 -2.85 -5.72
N VAL A 431 -2.44 -2.96 -4.43
CA VAL A 431 -1.62 -4.06 -3.94
C VAL A 431 -2.41 -5.37 -3.91
N THR A 432 -1.72 -6.48 -4.17
CA THR A 432 -2.26 -7.85 -4.13
C THR A 432 -1.41 -8.73 -3.20
N SER A 433 -0.94 -8.14 -2.09
CA SER A 433 0.05 -8.73 -1.19
C SER A 433 -0.48 -9.79 -0.24
N ASP A 434 -1.79 -9.95 -0.17
CA ASP A 434 -2.47 -10.93 0.68
C ASP A 434 -3.82 -11.35 0.06
N PRO A 435 -4.42 -12.48 0.50
CA PRO A 435 -5.69 -12.97 -0.04
C PRO A 435 -6.84 -11.97 0.07
N LEU A 436 -6.85 -11.15 1.13
CA LEU A 436 -7.88 -10.12 1.31
C LEU A 436 -7.79 -9.07 0.21
N TYR A 437 -6.56 -8.57 -0.08
CA TYR A 437 -6.32 -7.56 -1.09
C TYR A 437 -6.21 -8.11 -2.51
N ALA A 438 -5.80 -9.37 -2.68
CA ALA A 438 -5.76 -9.99 -4.00
C ALA A 438 -7.18 -10.34 -4.51
N ILE A 439 -8.01 -10.94 -3.68
CA ILE A 439 -9.26 -11.58 -4.11
C ILE A 439 -10.48 -11.04 -3.34
N VAL A 440 -10.52 -11.15 -2.01
CA VAL A 440 -11.76 -11.00 -1.23
C VAL A 440 -12.40 -9.62 -1.42
N ARG A 441 -11.62 -8.55 -1.32
CA ARG A 441 -12.14 -7.17 -1.34
C ARG A 441 -12.75 -6.76 -2.67
N PHE A 442 -12.31 -7.36 -3.77
CA PHE A 442 -12.67 -6.94 -5.13
C PHE A 442 -13.66 -7.86 -5.81
N PHE A 443 -13.76 -9.13 -5.36
CA PHE A 443 -14.52 -10.15 -6.08
C PHE A 443 -15.56 -10.87 -5.23
N ASP A 444 -15.54 -10.77 -3.90
CA ASP A 444 -16.64 -11.22 -3.05
C ASP A 444 -17.89 -10.35 -3.35
N SER A 445 -19.00 -10.99 -3.68
CA SER A 445 -20.25 -10.29 -4.04
C SER A 445 -20.81 -9.44 -2.89
N ARG A 446 -20.43 -9.73 -1.64
CA ARG A 446 -20.81 -8.97 -0.44
C ARG A 446 -19.98 -7.69 -0.26
N GLN A 447 -18.89 -7.54 -1.03
CA GLN A 447 -18.01 -6.37 -1.02
C GLN A 447 -18.32 -5.38 -2.14
N VAL A 448 -19.50 -5.46 -2.76
CA VAL A 448 -19.95 -4.46 -3.73
C VAL A 448 -20.03 -3.09 -3.05
N ALA A 449 -19.46 -2.08 -3.71
CA ALA A 449 -19.47 -0.71 -3.21
C ALA A 449 -20.92 -0.18 -3.03
N PRO A 450 -21.22 0.65 -2.02
CA PRO A 450 -20.30 1.29 -1.08
C PRO A 450 -19.99 0.48 0.19
N VAL A 451 -20.45 -0.77 0.31
CA VAL A 451 -20.18 -1.63 1.46
C VAL A 451 -18.71 -2.03 1.50
N GLY A 452 -18.17 -2.41 0.34
CA GLY A 452 -16.76 -2.70 0.11
C GLY A 452 -16.21 -1.91 -1.08
N VAL A 453 -15.36 -2.55 -1.87
CA VAL A 453 -14.66 -1.91 -3.00
C VAL A 453 -14.74 -2.71 -4.31
N ASN A 454 -15.62 -3.69 -4.40
CA ASN A 454 -16.01 -4.32 -5.65
C ASN A 454 -16.82 -3.30 -6.49
N TRP A 455 -16.09 -2.41 -7.18
CA TRP A 455 -16.64 -1.24 -7.84
C TRP A 455 -17.65 -1.58 -8.94
N GLY A 456 -17.30 -2.59 -9.76
CA GLY A 456 -18.05 -2.96 -10.94
C GLY A 456 -19.29 -3.81 -10.67
N GLY A 457 -19.52 -4.22 -9.43
CA GLY A 457 -20.66 -5.06 -9.05
C GLY A 457 -20.52 -6.52 -9.50
N TYR A 458 -19.30 -7.02 -9.65
CA TYR A 458 -19.04 -8.43 -10.00
C TYR A 458 -19.64 -9.39 -8.97
N LYS A 459 -20.28 -10.45 -9.45
CA LYS A 459 -20.88 -11.52 -8.63
C LYS A 459 -20.68 -12.86 -9.29
N ASN A 460 -20.13 -13.82 -8.54
CA ASN A 460 -20.06 -15.22 -8.94
C ASN A 460 -20.21 -16.11 -7.69
N PRO A 461 -21.33 -16.85 -7.54
CA PRO A 461 -21.56 -17.69 -6.37
C PRO A 461 -20.50 -18.77 -6.13
N LYS A 462 -19.80 -19.23 -7.18
CA LYS A 462 -18.71 -20.20 -7.03
C LYS A 462 -17.46 -19.53 -6.43
N VAL A 463 -17.17 -18.29 -6.83
CA VAL A 463 -16.09 -17.48 -6.23
C VAL A 463 -16.41 -17.20 -4.77
N ASP A 464 -17.64 -16.79 -4.46
CA ASP A 464 -18.08 -16.54 -3.08
C ASP A 464 -17.94 -17.81 -2.20
N ALA A 465 -18.31 -18.98 -2.73
CA ALA A 465 -18.18 -20.25 -2.00
C ALA A 465 -16.71 -20.61 -1.71
N LEU A 466 -15.80 -20.41 -2.69
CA LEU A 466 -14.36 -20.65 -2.50
C LEU A 466 -13.75 -19.69 -1.48
N ILE A 467 -14.17 -18.42 -1.50
CA ILE A 467 -13.76 -17.41 -0.49
C ILE A 467 -14.25 -17.84 0.91
N ASP A 468 -15.48 -18.31 1.04
CA ASP A 468 -16.04 -18.77 2.32
C ASP A 468 -15.32 -20.01 2.84
N GLU A 469 -15.01 -20.98 1.97
CA GLU A 469 -14.23 -22.16 2.33
C GLU A 469 -12.79 -21.76 2.74
N ALA A 470 -12.14 -20.86 2.00
CA ALA A 470 -10.81 -20.35 2.35
C ALA A 470 -10.81 -19.69 3.73
N LYS A 471 -11.82 -18.87 4.05
CA LYS A 471 -11.97 -18.24 5.38
C LYS A 471 -12.20 -19.23 6.52
N GLN A 472 -12.68 -20.42 6.23
CA GLN A 472 -12.88 -21.49 7.22
C GLN A 472 -11.69 -22.44 7.32
N THR A 473 -10.73 -22.32 6.40
CA THR A 473 -9.56 -23.21 6.29
C THR A 473 -8.36 -22.60 7.00
N PHE A 474 -7.81 -23.29 8.01
CA PHE A 474 -6.63 -22.87 8.79
C PHE A 474 -5.33 -23.54 8.33
N ASP A 475 -5.39 -24.50 7.42
CA ASP A 475 -4.22 -25.00 6.70
C ASP A 475 -3.85 -24.04 5.58
N ALA A 476 -2.66 -23.48 5.65
CA ALA A 476 -2.22 -22.40 4.73
C ALA A 476 -2.13 -22.90 3.27
N SER A 477 -1.66 -24.13 3.04
CA SER A 477 -1.52 -24.68 1.68
C SER A 477 -2.89 -24.90 1.04
N LYS A 478 -3.83 -25.46 1.81
CA LYS A 478 -5.20 -25.64 1.34
C LYS A 478 -5.93 -24.32 1.12
N GLN A 479 -5.67 -23.34 1.97
CA GLN A 479 -6.22 -21.99 1.82
C GLN A 479 -5.70 -21.33 0.52
N ASP A 480 -4.39 -21.40 0.24
CA ASP A 480 -3.79 -20.89 -0.99
C ASP A 480 -4.39 -21.57 -2.24
N GLU A 481 -4.61 -22.90 -2.21
CA GLU A 481 -5.27 -23.63 -3.29
C GLU A 481 -6.69 -23.13 -3.57
N LEU A 482 -7.49 -22.84 -2.53
CA LEU A 482 -8.85 -22.33 -2.67
C LEU A 482 -8.86 -20.93 -3.26
N ILE A 483 -7.94 -20.07 -2.83
CA ILE A 483 -7.77 -18.73 -3.38
C ILE A 483 -7.32 -18.79 -4.86
N ALA A 484 -6.40 -19.70 -5.22
CA ALA A 484 -5.98 -19.91 -6.60
C ALA A 484 -7.10 -20.45 -7.51
N GLN A 485 -8.01 -21.28 -6.95
CA GLN A 485 -9.21 -21.70 -7.68
C GLN A 485 -10.18 -20.52 -7.90
N ALA A 486 -10.36 -19.65 -6.90
CA ALA A 486 -11.15 -18.42 -7.05
C ALA A 486 -10.56 -17.50 -8.12
N ASP A 487 -9.23 -17.29 -8.11
CA ASP A 487 -8.51 -16.52 -9.14
C ASP A 487 -8.78 -17.07 -10.55
N SER A 488 -8.75 -18.40 -10.71
CA SER A 488 -9.04 -19.02 -12.01
C SER A 488 -10.41 -18.66 -12.56
N LEU A 489 -11.45 -18.72 -11.73
CA LEU A 489 -12.82 -18.36 -12.12
C LEU A 489 -12.95 -16.87 -12.41
N ILE A 490 -12.28 -16.02 -11.63
CA ILE A 490 -12.28 -14.57 -11.82
C ILE A 490 -11.64 -14.21 -13.17
N VAL A 491 -10.50 -14.82 -13.50
CA VAL A 491 -9.84 -14.58 -14.79
C VAL A 491 -10.70 -15.10 -15.95
N ASP A 492 -11.36 -16.23 -15.79
CA ASP A 492 -12.28 -16.79 -16.80
C ASP A 492 -13.49 -15.89 -17.07
N ASP A 493 -13.99 -15.20 -16.04
CA ASP A 493 -15.10 -14.25 -16.14
C ASP A 493 -14.66 -12.86 -16.65
N ALA A 494 -13.37 -12.57 -16.57
CA ALA A 494 -12.74 -11.32 -17.00
C ALA A 494 -13.45 -10.02 -16.52
N PRO A 495 -13.78 -9.85 -15.22
CA PRO A 495 -14.43 -8.62 -14.73
C PRO A 495 -13.50 -7.41 -14.75
N LEU A 496 -12.21 -7.63 -14.94
CA LEU A 496 -11.19 -6.61 -15.07
C LEU A 496 -10.49 -6.69 -16.43
N VAL A 497 -9.87 -5.60 -16.82
CA VAL A 497 -8.85 -5.58 -17.87
C VAL A 497 -7.49 -5.43 -17.18
N TRP A 498 -6.75 -6.52 -17.08
CA TRP A 498 -5.41 -6.53 -16.49
C TRP A 498 -4.39 -6.04 -17.51
N VAL A 499 -3.53 -5.13 -17.11
CA VAL A 499 -2.56 -4.52 -18.03
C VAL A 499 -1.13 -4.88 -17.65
N VAL A 500 -0.65 -4.41 -16.49
CA VAL A 500 0.70 -4.68 -16.02
C VAL A 500 0.74 -4.83 -14.50
N HIS A 501 1.78 -5.53 -14.01
CA HIS A 501 2.24 -5.52 -12.63
C HIS A 501 3.37 -4.49 -12.51
N ASP A 502 3.27 -3.60 -11.53
CA ASP A 502 4.31 -2.63 -11.20
C ASP A 502 5.51 -3.35 -10.58
N THR A 503 6.73 -2.92 -10.85
CA THR A 503 7.95 -3.40 -10.19
C THR A 503 8.37 -2.50 -9.02
N ASN A 504 7.57 -1.47 -8.69
CA ASN A 504 7.82 -0.49 -7.65
C ASN A 504 9.26 0.08 -7.69
N PRO A 505 9.69 0.65 -8.84
CA PRO A 505 11.08 1.03 -9.03
C PRO A 505 11.46 2.23 -8.18
N HIS A 506 12.70 2.19 -7.65
CA HIS A 506 13.33 3.31 -6.95
C HIS A 506 14.63 3.69 -7.65
N ALA A 507 14.98 4.98 -7.60
CA ALA A 507 16.27 5.47 -8.05
C ALA A 507 17.03 6.09 -6.86
N LEU A 508 18.26 5.63 -6.65
CA LEU A 508 19.10 5.98 -5.53
C LEU A 508 20.34 6.73 -6.00
N SER A 509 20.66 7.83 -5.34
CA SER A 509 21.95 8.52 -5.53
C SER A 509 23.10 7.69 -4.94
N PRO A 510 24.36 7.93 -5.33
CA PRO A 510 25.53 7.27 -4.75
C PRO A 510 25.68 7.44 -3.23
N LYS A 511 24.98 8.40 -2.64
CA LYS A 511 24.93 8.62 -1.19
C LYS A 511 24.18 7.49 -0.46
N VAL A 512 23.15 6.91 -1.07
CA VAL A 512 22.37 5.82 -0.48
C VAL A 512 23.08 4.50 -0.78
N LYS A 513 23.76 3.93 0.21
CA LYS A 513 24.57 2.70 0.08
C LYS A 513 23.76 1.44 0.35
N LYS A 514 22.75 1.54 1.22
CA LYS A 514 21.89 0.42 1.63
C LYS A 514 20.43 0.78 1.39
N PHE A 515 19.72 -0.14 0.81
CA PHE A 515 18.27 -0.14 0.64
C PHE A 515 17.85 -1.56 0.28
N VAL A 516 16.89 -2.10 0.99
CA VAL A 516 16.31 -3.41 0.66
C VAL A 516 15.04 -3.18 -0.14
N GLN A 517 15.03 -3.56 -1.41
CA GLN A 517 13.85 -3.57 -2.26
C GLN A 517 13.11 -4.90 -2.04
N ALA A 518 12.17 -4.93 -1.12
CA ALA A 518 11.38 -6.12 -0.81
C ALA A 518 10.51 -6.55 -2.00
N GLN A 519 10.16 -7.84 -2.09
CA GLN A 519 9.09 -8.33 -2.97
C GLN A 519 7.73 -7.98 -2.38
N HIS A 520 7.52 -6.68 -2.19
CA HIS A 520 6.33 -6.10 -1.58
C HIS A 520 6.13 -4.67 -2.06
N TRP A 521 4.88 -4.18 -2.03
CA TRP A 521 4.63 -2.77 -2.31
C TRP A 521 5.25 -1.86 -1.26
N PHE A 522 5.05 -2.21 0.02
CA PHE A 522 5.69 -1.48 1.12
C PHE A 522 7.16 -1.84 1.21
N GLN A 523 7.99 -0.84 1.54
CA GLN A 523 9.41 -0.99 1.75
C GLN A 523 9.76 -0.63 3.20
N ASP A 524 10.66 -1.37 3.82
CA ASP A 524 11.16 -1.06 5.15
C ASP A 524 12.17 0.11 5.07
N LEU A 525 11.71 1.32 5.36
CA LEU A 525 12.52 2.53 5.28
C LEU A 525 13.64 2.57 6.35
N THR A 526 13.62 1.67 7.33
CA THR A 526 14.72 1.52 8.31
C THR A 526 16.00 0.98 7.69
N THR A 527 15.88 0.32 6.53
CA THR A 527 17.02 -0.26 5.79
C THR A 527 17.82 0.79 5.01
N ILE A 528 17.30 2.01 4.85
CA ILE A 528 17.98 3.10 4.14
C ILE A 528 19.20 3.53 4.93
N GLY A 529 20.37 3.47 4.30
CA GLY A 529 21.64 3.83 4.93
C GLY A 529 22.61 4.50 3.96
N THR A 530 23.48 5.32 4.51
CA THR A 530 24.53 6.05 3.79
C THR A 530 25.92 5.44 3.93
N GLU A 531 26.02 4.34 4.71
CA GLU A 531 27.27 3.60 4.98
C GLU A 531 27.19 2.15 4.49
#